data_2123eedbd35d867d3866126068ce78b8
#
_entry.id   2123eedbd35d867d3866126068ce78b8
#
_cell.length_a   1.000
_cell.length_b   1.000
_cell.length_c   1.000
_cell.angle_alpha   90.00
_cell.angle_beta   90.00
_cell.angle_gamma   90.00
#
_symmetry.space_group_name_H-M   'P 1'
#
loop_
_entity.id
_entity.type
_entity.pdbx_description
1 polymer ?
#
loop_
_entity_poly.entity_id
_entity_poly.type
_entity_poly.pdbx_seq_one_letter_code
_entity_poly.pdbx_strand_id
1 'polypeptide(L)'
;KQRGVNEALHQLSIRTDERLSDEERWIELLGYYEYLVAIDFTTPEFELRRALLYRRFGEQARGDELLANLRAAADGSDPEWAATLERHLAEPRTEIAPGADLSNAIPLERRGDGYVVEVTLNDQAKLKLLVDTGASMTALTRESFRRLARQHFSLLGTRLFNTANGYTRGDIYRTSALTLGEERIEGTNIAILDLKTMDDIDGLLGMN
;
A
#
# COMPACT_ATOMS: atom_id res chain seq x y z
N LYS A 1 29.80 4.73 19.62
CA LYS A 1 28.43 5.33 19.59
C LYS A 1 27.56 4.75 18.47
N GLN A 2 28.08 4.55 17.24
CA GLN A 2 27.33 4.04 16.09
C GLN A 2 26.84 2.59 16.29
N ARG A 3 27.66 1.72 16.89
CA ARG A 3 27.25 0.33 17.20
C ARG A 3 26.03 0.25 18.14
N GLY A 4 25.98 1.09 19.17
CA GLY A 4 24.84 1.08 20.11
C GLY A 4 23.55 1.62 19.51
N VAL A 5 23.64 2.55 18.56
CA VAL A 5 22.47 3.08 17.84
C VAL A 5 21.89 2.01 16.91
N ASN A 6 22.76 1.29 16.19
CA ASN A 6 22.32 0.20 15.30
C ASN A 6 21.67 -0.94 16.09
N GLU A 7 22.22 -1.32 17.25
CA GLU A 7 21.62 -2.35 18.11
C GLU A 7 20.24 -1.93 18.63
N ALA A 8 20.12 -0.69 19.11
CA ALA A 8 18.85 -0.15 19.60
C ALA A 8 17.79 -0.08 18.47
N LEU A 9 18.19 0.31 17.27
CA LEU A 9 17.33 0.35 16.10
C LEU A 9 16.89 -1.07 15.72
N HIS A 10 17.80 -2.03 15.74
CA HIS A 10 17.48 -3.44 15.44
C HIS A 10 16.47 -4.01 16.44
N GLN A 11 16.66 -3.78 17.74
CA GLN A 11 15.71 -4.23 18.76
C GLN A 11 14.35 -3.56 18.62
N LEU A 12 14.33 -2.27 18.27
CA LEU A 12 13.07 -1.57 17.99
C LEU A 12 12.38 -2.15 16.76
N SER A 13 13.13 -2.50 15.73
CA SER A 13 12.59 -3.08 14.49
C SER A 13 11.95 -4.45 14.75
N ILE A 14 12.58 -5.31 15.53
CA ILE A 14 12.00 -6.60 15.92
C ILE A 14 10.68 -6.39 16.69
N ARG A 15 10.66 -5.52 17.68
CA ARG A 15 9.43 -5.25 18.48
C ARG A 15 8.30 -4.67 17.62
N THR A 16 8.64 -3.85 16.65
CA THR A 16 7.63 -3.27 15.74
C THR A 16 7.07 -4.34 14.83
N ASP A 17 7.93 -5.23 14.30
CA ASP A 17 7.55 -6.37 13.49
C ASP A 17 6.61 -7.31 14.27
N GLU A 18 7.00 -7.72 15.46
CA GLU A 18 6.20 -8.59 16.33
C GLU A 18 4.83 -7.97 16.59
N ARG A 19 4.78 -6.70 17.02
CA ARG A 19 3.53 -6.02 17.32
C ARG A 19 2.61 -5.92 16.11
N LEU A 20 3.11 -5.48 14.95
CA LEU A 20 2.28 -5.35 13.76
C LEU A 20 1.80 -6.71 13.23
N SER A 21 2.61 -7.76 13.40
CA SER A 21 2.25 -9.14 13.06
C SER A 21 1.15 -9.68 14.00
N ASP A 22 1.29 -9.47 15.31
CA ASP A 22 0.31 -9.92 16.33
C ASP A 22 -1.03 -9.20 16.17
N GLU A 23 -1.00 -7.91 15.78
CA GLU A 23 -2.18 -7.11 15.49
C GLU A 23 -2.74 -7.35 14.07
N GLU A 24 -2.14 -8.25 13.29
CA GLU A 24 -2.48 -8.56 11.88
C GLU A 24 -2.49 -7.34 10.95
N ARG A 25 -1.71 -6.32 11.28
CA ARG A 25 -1.60 -5.05 10.53
C ARG A 25 -0.62 -5.18 9.37
N TRP A 26 -0.90 -6.09 8.45
CA TRP A 26 0.02 -6.52 7.40
C TRP A 26 0.41 -5.42 6.41
N ILE A 27 -0.51 -4.51 6.11
CA ILE A 27 -0.24 -3.37 5.21
C ILE A 27 0.76 -2.40 5.85
N GLU A 28 0.56 -2.10 7.14
CA GLU A 28 1.48 -1.24 7.88
C GLU A 28 2.84 -1.90 8.08
N LEU A 29 2.84 -3.21 8.25
CA LEU A 29 4.08 -3.99 8.34
C LEU A 29 4.85 -3.95 7.02
N LEU A 30 4.18 -4.08 5.86
CA LEU A 30 4.83 -3.93 4.57
C LEU A 30 5.42 -2.53 4.40
N GLY A 31 4.65 -1.48 4.68
CA GLY A 31 5.14 -0.09 4.65
C GLY A 31 6.31 0.16 5.60
N TYR A 32 6.31 -0.51 6.76
CA TYR A 32 7.42 -0.45 7.70
C TYR A 32 8.71 -1.06 7.12
N TYR A 33 8.62 -2.24 6.46
CA TYR A 33 9.79 -2.82 5.81
C TYR A 33 10.30 -1.98 4.63
N GLU A 34 9.41 -1.37 3.85
CA GLU A 34 9.79 -0.43 2.80
C GLU A 34 10.53 0.78 3.36
N TYR A 35 10.09 1.29 4.50
CA TYR A 35 10.81 2.35 5.21
C TYR A 35 12.20 1.91 5.67
N LEU A 36 12.34 0.71 6.24
CA LEU A 36 13.65 0.19 6.66
C LEU A 36 14.62 0.09 5.47
N VAL A 37 14.16 -0.36 4.31
CA VAL A 37 14.95 -0.39 3.07
C VAL A 37 15.37 1.02 2.65
N ALA A 38 14.45 1.99 2.70
CA ALA A 38 14.72 3.37 2.30
C ALA A 38 15.80 4.05 3.15
N ILE A 39 15.99 3.60 4.41
CA ILE A 39 17.03 4.09 5.31
C ILE A 39 18.27 3.20 5.36
N ASP A 40 18.40 2.26 4.42
CA ASP A 40 19.49 1.28 4.33
C ASP A 40 19.66 0.46 5.63
N PHE A 41 18.54 0.10 6.23
CA PHE A 41 18.49 -0.69 7.45
C PHE A 41 17.58 -1.91 7.27
N THR A 42 18.14 -3.00 6.76
CA THR A 42 17.38 -4.24 6.55
C THR A 42 18.24 -5.47 6.91
N THR A 43 17.57 -6.57 7.17
CA THR A 43 18.19 -7.88 7.37
C THR A 43 17.60 -8.89 6.39
N PRO A 44 18.27 -10.02 6.12
CA PRO A 44 17.71 -11.07 5.26
C PRO A 44 16.33 -11.55 5.73
N GLU A 45 16.07 -11.59 7.04
CA GLU A 45 14.80 -12.00 7.62
C GLU A 45 13.70 -10.98 7.32
N PHE A 46 13.98 -9.67 7.44
CA PHE A 46 13.01 -8.62 7.08
C PHE A 46 12.72 -8.60 5.59
N GLU A 47 13.75 -8.81 4.75
CA GLU A 47 13.57 -8.94 3.30
C GLU A 47 12.72 -10.17 2.93
N LEU A 48 12.93 -11.31 3.60
CA LEU A 48 12.09 -12.49 3.41
C LEU A 48 10.63 -12.18 3.77
N ARG A 49 10.38 -11.59 4.93
CA ARG A 49 9.02 -11.22 5.36
C ARG A 49 8.37 -10.23 4.41
N ARG A 50 9.12 -9.24 3.92
CA ARG A 50 8.67 -8.30 2.90
C ARG A 50 8.28 -9.01 1.61
N ALA A 51 9.09 -9.94 1.14
CA ALA A 51 8.78 -10.74 -0.05
C ALA A 51 7.49 -11.55 0.11
N LEU A 52 7.28 -12.16 1.27
CA LEU A 52 6.06 -12.93 1.57
C LEU A 52 4.82 -12.02 1.66
N LEU A 53 4.96 -10.81 2.19
CA LEU A 53 3.87 -9.83 2.20
C LEU A 53 3.50 -9.36 0.79
N TYR A 54 4.46 -9.10 -0.09
CA TYR A 54 4.18 -8.81 -1.49
C TYR A 54 3.37 -9.93 -2.16
N ARG A 55 3.76 -11.20 -1.95
CA ARG A 55 2.98 -12.34 -2.44
C ARG A 55 1.57 -12.38 -1.86
N ARG A 56 1.42 -12.14 -0.56
CA ARG A 56 0.13 -12.10 0.14
C ARG A 56 -0.80 -11.04 -0.43
N PHE A 57 -0.27 -9.89 -0.85
CA PHE A 57 -1.03 -8.80 -1.46
C PHE A 57 -1.15 -8.89 -2.99
N GLY A 58 -0.80 -10.03 -3.59
CA GLY A 58 -0.96 -10.25 -5.02
C GLY A 58 0.19 -9.71 -5.89
N GLU A 59 1.22 -9.08 -5.28
CA GLU A 59 2.42 -8.62 -5.98
C GLU A 59 3.44 -9.77 -6.16
N GLN A 60 3.00 -10.88 -6.77
CA GLN A 60 3.76 -12.13 -6.88
C GLN A 60 5.13 -11.93 -7.51
N ALA A 61 5.18 -11.22 -8.65
CA ALA A 61 6.46 -11.02 -9.37
C ALA A 61 7.50 -10.32 -8.49
N ARG A 62 7.08 -9.32 -7.70
CA ARG A 62 7.95 -8.56 -6.82
C ARG A 62 8.44 -9.40 -5.63
N GLY A 63 7.54 -10.21 -5.06
CA GLY A 63 7.89 -11.17 -4.02
C GLY A 63 8.86 -12.24 -4.51
N ASP A 64 8.62 -12.79 -5.71
CA ASP A 64 9.47 -13.80 -6.34
C ASP A 64 10.86 -13.26 -6.64
N GLU A 65 10.98 -12.04 -7.15
CA GLU A 65 12.24 -11.37 -7.42
C GLU A 65 13.07 -11.20 -6.13
N LEU A 66 12.44 -10.74 -5.05
CA LEU A 66 13.13 -10.61 -3.76
C LEU A 66 13.60 -11.94 -3.21
N LEU A 67 12.78 -12.99 -3.27
CA LEU A 67 13.18 -14.34 -2.85
C LEU A 67 14.36 -14.87 -3.67
N ALA A 68 14.33 -14.67 -4.99
CA ALA A 68 15.42 -15.05 -5.88
C ALA A 68 16.72 -14.32 -5.54
N ASN A 69 16.65 -13.01 -5.25
CA ASN A 69 17.78 -12.20 -4.84
C ASN A 69 18.35 -12.67 -3.49
N LEU A 70 17.50 -12.94 -2.50
CA LEU A 70 17.91 -13.51 -1.23
C LEU A 70 18.60 -14.88 -1.41
N ARG A 71 18.05 -15.72 -2.29
CA ARG A 71 18.64 -17.04 -2.58
C ARG A 71 20.00 -16.91 -3.26
N ALA A 72 20.14 -15.97 -4.20
CA ALA A 72 21.41 -15.72 -4.87
C ALA A 72 22.48 -15.14 -3.93
N ALA A 73 22.06 -14.37 -2.93
CA ALA A 73 22.97 -13.80 -1.92
C ALA A 73 23.35 -14.79 -0.81
N ALA A 74 22.61 -15.89 -0.65
CA ALA A 74 22.93 -16.92 0.33
C ALA A 74 24.19 -17.69 -0.11
N ASP A 75 25.25 -17.59 0.67
CA ASP A 75 26.58 -18.15 0.35
C ASP A 75 26.70 -19.65 0.67
N GLY A 76 25.62 -20.26 1.14
CA GLY A 76 25.60 -21.68 1.56
C GLY A 76 26.23 -21.95 2.92
N SER A 77 26.66 -20.93 3.65
CA SER A 77 27.20 -21.09 5.01
C SER A 77 26.13 -21.46 6.01
N ASP A 78 24.85 -21.15 5.71
CA ASP A 78 23.67 -21.51 6.49
C ASP A 78 22.71 -22.40 5.68
N PRO A 79 22.81 -23.74 5.84
CA PRO A 79 21.94 -24.68 5.13
C PRO A 79 20.47 -24.58 5.51
N GLU A 80 20.16 -24.18 6.75
CA GLU A 80 18.77 -24.03 7.23
C GLU A 80 18.12 -22.82 6.59
N TRP A 81 18.84 -21.72 6.50
CA TRP A 81 18.39 -20.53 5.76
C TRP A 81 18.16 -20.83 4.28
N ALA A 82 19.11 -21.49 3.63
CA ALA A 82 18.97 -21.91 2.24
C ALA A 82 17.72 -22.78 2.02
N ALA A 83 17.47 -23.77 2.89
CA ALA A 83 16.29 -24.63 2.83
C ALA A 83 14.99 -23.84 3.05
N THR A 84 15.01 -22.82 3.89
CA THR A 84 13.87 -21.93 4.12
C THR A 84 13.52 -21.14 2.85
N LEU A 85 14.51 -20.55 2.19
CA LEU A 85 14.31 -19.83 0.93
C LEU A 85 13.80 -20.75 -0.19
N GLU A 86 14.38 -21.95 -0.34
CA GLU A 86 13.91 -22.93 -1.33
C GLU A 86 12.46 -23.33 -1.11
N ARG A 87 12.05 -23.52 0.16
CA ARG A 87 10.66 -23.83 0.49
C ARG A 87 9.72 -22.72 0.02
N HIS A 88 10.03 -21.45 0.31
CA HIS A 88 9.20 -20.32 -0.11
C HIS A 88 9.24 -20.09 -1.64
N LEU A 89 10.35 -20.38 -2.30
CA LEU A 89 10.41 -20.35 -3.76
C LEU A 89 9.57 -21.46 -4.40
N ALA A 90 9.47 -22.61 -3.75
CA ALA A 90 8.68 -23.76 -4.23
C ALA A 90 7.18 -23.62 -3.92
N GLU A 91 6.78 -22.70 -3.02
CA GLU A 91 5.36 -22.44 -2.77
C GLU A 91 4.66 -22.04 -4.07
N PRO A 92 3.53 -22.71 -4.40
CA PRO A 92 2.81 -22.36 -5.61
C PRO A 92 2.42 -20.89 -5.56
N ARG A 93 2.58 -20.21 -6.70
CA ARG A 93 2.02 -18.88 -6.87
C ARG A 93 0.55 -18.96 -6.50
N THR A 94 0.09 -18.05 -5.68
CA THR A 94 -1.34 -17.90 -5.42
C THR A 94 -1.97 -17.35 -6.69
N GLU A 95 -2.09 -18.20 -7.72
CA GLU A 95 -3.02 -17.93 -8.79
C GLU A 95 -4.40 -17.92 -8.13
N ILE A 96 -5.22 -16.96 -8.48
CA ILE A 96 -6.65 -16.98 -8.14
C ILE A 96 -7.12 -18.35 -8.57
N ALA A 97 -7.51 -19.20 -7.63
CA ALA A 97 -7.84 -20.58 -7.91
C ALA A 97 -8.88 -20.62 -9.07
N PRO A 98 -8.69 -21.47 -10.08
CA PRO A 98 -9.71 -21.66 -11.10
C PRO A 98 -11.03 -22.00 -10.41
N GLY A 99 -12.03 -21.11 -10.46
CA GLY A 99 -13.29 -21.24 -9.73
C GLY A 99 -13.37 -20.41 -8.44
N ALA A 100 -12.41 -19.51 -8.16
CA ALA A 100 -12.60 -18.49 -7.13
C ALA A 100 -13.90 -17.73 -7.44
N ASP A 101 -14.74 -17.60 -6.41
CA ASP A 101 -15.94 -16.77 -6.52
C ASP A 101 -15.53 -15.31 -6.71
N LEU A 102 -15.63 -14.85 -7.95
CA LEU A 102 -15.33 -13.46 -8.33
C LEU A 102 -16.59 -12.57 -8.32
N SER A 103 -17.69 -13.03 -7.72
CA SER A 103 -18.94 -12.26 -7.66
C SER A 103 -18.74 -10.88 -7.06
N ASN A 104 -17.80 -10.76 -6.10
CA ASN A 104 -17.44 -9.50 -5.44
C ASN A 104 -16.12 -8.90 -5.96
N ALA A 105 -15.57 -9.43 -7.06
CA ALA A 105 -14.34 -8.90 -7.62
C ALA A 105 -14.58 -7.48 -8.19
N ILE A 106 -13.73 -6.55 -7.80
CA ILE A 106 -13.78 -5.18 -8.28
C ILE A 106 -12.91 -5.08 -9.53
N PRO A 107 -13.47 -4.69 -10.69
CA PRO A 107 -12.69 -4.58 -11.92
C PRO A 107 -11.69 -3.43 -11.79
N LEU A 108 -10.43 -3.72 -12.11
CA LEU A 108 -9.36 -2.73 -12.20
C LEU A 108 -8.99 -2.51 -13.66
N GLU A 109 -8.90 -1.25 -14.07
CA GLU A 109 -8.40 -0.86 -15.40
C GLU A 109 -6.89 -0.62 -15.30
N ARG A 110 -6.08 -1.36 -16.06
CA ARG A 110 -4.63 -1.11 -16.09
C ARG A 110 -4.33 0.17 -16.87
N ARG A 111 -3.56 1.09 -16.27
CA ARG A 111 -3.11 2.35 -16.86
C ARG A 111 -1.61 2.53 -16.62
N GLY A 112 -0.81 2.29 -17.65
CA GLY A 112 0.65 2.30 -17.53
C GLY A 112 1.12 1.25 -16.51
N ASP A 113 1.82 1.70 -15.48
CA ASP A 113 2.34 0.84 -14.39
C ASP A 113 1.39 0.76 -13.19
N GLY A 114 0.21 1.37 -13.27
CA GLY A 114 -0.78 1.39 -12.20
C GLY A 114 -2.13 0.78 -12.58
N TYR A 115 -3.01 0.78 -11.61
CA TYR A 115 -4.39 0.31 -11.77
C TYR A 115 -5.37 1.41 -11.36
N VAL A 116 -6.42 1.56 -12.13
CA VAL A 116 -7.50 2.51 -11.90
C VAL A 116 -8.77 1.76 -11.53
N VAL A 117 -9.48 2.30 -10.57
CA VAL A 117 -10.77 1.77 -10.13
C VAL A 117 -11.82 2.87 -10.12
N GLU A 118 -13.06 2.49 -10.45
CA GLU A 118 -14.22 3.37 -10.29
C GLU A 118 -14.75 3.27 -8.86
N VAL A 119 -14.89 4.42 -8.21
CA VAL A 119 -15.53 4.53 -6.89
C VAL A 119 -16.73 5.45 -6.98
N THR A 120 -17.71 5.24 -6.12
CA THR A 120 -18.84 6.17 -5.97
C THR A 120 -18.69 6.94 -4.67
N LEU A 121 -18.66 8.27 -4.75
CA LEU A 121 -18.52 9.15 -3.60
C LEU A 121 -19.85 9.77 -3.25
N ASN A 122 -20.24 9.66 -1.97
CA ASN A 122 -21.50 10.20 -1.42
C ASN A 122 -22.76 9.74 -2.19
N ASP A 123 -22.74 8.53 -2.74
CA ASP A 123 -23.82 7.94 -3.54
C ASP A 123 -24.22 8.73 -4.80
N GLN A 124 -23.40 9.66 -5.25
CA GLN A 124 -23.75 10.59 -6.34
C GLN A 124 -22.68 10.67 -7.43
N ALA A 125 -21.41 10.71 -7.06
CA ALA A 125 -20.35 10.99 -8.00
C ALA A 125 -19.50 9.75 -8.25
N LYS A 126 -19.45 9.31 -9.49
CA LYS A 126 -18.50 8.29 -9.95
C LYS A 126 -17.17 8.95 -10.28
N LEU A 127 -16.12 8.42 -9.72
CA LEU A 127 -14.75 8.92 -9.85
C LEU A 127 -13.82 7.77 -10.22
N LYS A 128 -12.83 8.08 -11.04
CA LYS A 128 -11.74 7.17 -11.38
C LYS A 128 -10.52 7.48 -10.54
N LEU A 129 -10.14 6.57 -9.68
CA LEU A 129 -8.99 6.72 -8.79
C LEU A 129 -7.89 5.75 -9.16
N LEU A 130 -6.66 6.25 -9.22
CA LEU A 130 -5.48 5.41 -9.32
C LEU A 130 -5.25 4.73 -7.97
N VAL A 131 -5.13 3.42 -7.95
CA VAL A 131 -4.81 2.66 -6.74
C VAL A 131 -3.36 2.95 -6.34
N ASP A 132 -3.17 3.55 -5.17
CA ASP A 132 -1.86 3.96 -4.65
C ASP A 132 -1.67 3.41 -3.23
N THR A 133 -0.98 2.28 -3.12
CA THR A 133 -0.67 1.64 -1.84
C THR A 133 0.34 2.43 -1.00
N GLY A 134 1.06 3.37 -1.60
CA GLY A 134 1.96 4.29 -0.91
C GLY A 134 1.26 5.51 -0.31
N ALA A 135 0.03 5.79 -0.73
CA ALA A 135 -0.75 6.91 -0.20
C ALA A 135 -1.48 6.50 1.09
N SER A 136 -1.16 7.15 2.19
CA SER A 136 -1.83 6.92 3.48
C SER A 136 -3.27 7.45 3.55
N MET A 137 -3.74 8.14 2.53
CA MET A 137 -5.08 8.72 2.47
C MET A 137 -5.53 8.87 1.02
N THR A 138 -6.80 8.55 0.78
CA THR A 138 -7.46 8.82 -0.50
C THR A 138 -7.43 10.32 -0.79
N ALA A 139 -7.02 10.69 -1.99
CA ALA A 139 -6.87 12.09 -2.38
C ALA A 139 -7.56 12.36 -3.72
N LEU A 140 -8.26 13.50 -3.81
CA LEU A 140 -8.83 13.99 -5.05
C LEU A 140 -8.04 15.19 -5.57
N THR A 141 -8.02 15.35 -6.89
CA THR A 141 -7.55 16.58 -7.49
C THR A 141 -8.48 17.76 -7.14
N ARG A 142 -7.95 18.98 -7.08
CA ARG A 142 -8.77 20.17 -6.89
C ARG A 142 -9.83 20.33 -8.00
N GLU A 143 -9.51 19.93 -9.20
CA GLU A 143 -10.41 19.98 -10.34
C GLU A 143 -11.60 19.05 -10.16
N SER A 144 -11.35 17.79 -9.84
CA SER A 144 -12.40 16.80 -9.59
C SER A 144 -13.28 17.21 -8.43
N PHE A 145 -12.68 17.69 -7.33
CA PHE A 145 -13.46 18.17 -6.17
C PHE A 145 -14.37 19.38 -6.48
N ARG A 146 -13.95 20.29 -7.40
CA ARG A 146 -14.79 21.43 -7.81
C ARG A 146 -16.08 21.00 -8.51
N ARG A 147 -16.09 19.83 -9.14
CA ARG A 147 -17.26 19.26 -9.84
C ARG A 147 -18.27 18.61 -8.91
N LEU A 148 -17.89 18.40 -7.63
CA LEU A 148 -18.72 17.70 -6.65
C LEU A 148 -19.64 18.64 -5.88
N ALA A 149 -20.81 18.12 -5.47
CA ALA A 149 -21.76 18.85 -4.61
C ALA A 149 -21.19 18.93 -3.18
N ARG A 150 -20.80 20.14 -2.77
CA ARG A 150 -20.07 20.40 -1.52
C ARG A 150 -20.87 20.15 -0.24
N GLN A 151 -22.18 20.10 -0.30
CA GLN A 151 -23.06 19.88 0.85
C GLN A 151 -22.84 18.54 1.57
N HIS A 152 -22.19 17.60 0.91
CA HIS A 152 -21.90 16.26 1.46
C HIS A 152 -20.47 16.13 2.02
N PHE A 153 -19.78 17.26 2.17
CA PHE A 153 -18.41 17.29 2.66
C PHE A 153 -18.28 18.22 3.85
N SER A 154 -17.64 17.76 4.91
CA SER A 154 -17.31 18.58 6.08
C SER A 154 -15.81 18.83 6.12
N LEU A 155 -15.39 20.08 6.09
CA LEU A 155 -13.99 20.45 6.20
C LEU A 155 -13.48 20.13 7.62
N LEU A 156 -12.44 19.31 7.71
CA LEU A 156 -11.79 18.94 8.97
C LEU A 156 -10.55 19.80 9.27
N GLY A 157 -9.93 20.35 8.25
CA GLY A 157 -8.74 21.20 8.38
C GLY A 157 -7.78 21.06 7.19
N THR A 158 -6.62 21.66 7.34
CA THR A 158 -5.56 21.65 6.32
C THR A 158 -4.31 20.98 6.89
N ARG A 159 -3.64 20.14 6.10
CA ARG A 159 -2.38 19.49 6.46
C ARG A 159 -1.34 19.64 5.37
N LEU A 160 -0.09 19.42 5.77
CA LEU A 160 1.03 19.25 4.86
C LEU A 160 1.17 17.77 4.51
N PHE A 161 1.20 17.46 3.23
CA PHE A 161 1.40 16.10 2.69
C PHE A 161 2.78 16.02 2.05
N ASN A 162 3.45 14.90 2.29
CA ASN A 162 4.64 14.54 1.55
C ASN A 162 4.21 13.69 0.34
N THR A 163 4.52 14.14 -0.85
CA THR A 163 4.18 13.47 -2.11
C THR A 163 5.45 13.20 -2.91
N ALA A 164 5.37 12.38 -3.93
CA ALA A 164 6.50 12.11 -4.85
C ALA A 164 7.09 13.42 -5.46
N ASN A 165 6.29 14.50 -5.53
CA ASN A 165 6.70 15.81 -6.03
C ASN A 165 7.09 16.80 -4.91
N GLY A 166 7.29 16.32 -3.69
CA GLY A 166 7.62 17.13 -2.52
C GLY A 166 6.40 17.47 -1.65
N TYR A 167 6.57 18.46 -0.79
CA TYR A 167 5.53 18.85 0.16
C TYR A 167 4.44 19.70 -0.50
N THR A 168 3.19 19.34 -0.25
CA THR A 168 2.03 20.12 -0.69
C THR A 168 1.03 20.30 0.46
N ARG A 169 0.31 21.42 0.47
CA ARG A 169 -0.81 21.64 1.40
C ARG A 169 -2.09 21.10 0.79
N GLY A 170 -2.86 20.37 1.60
CA GLY A 170 -4.17 19.86 1.21
C GLY A 170 -5.20 20.05 2.30
N ASP A 171 -6.43 20.29 1.87
CA ASP A 171 -7.57 20.35 2.76
C ASP A 171 -8.13 18.93 2.95
N ILE A 172 -8.47 18.59 4.18
CA ILE A 172 -9.06 17.29 4.51
C ILE A 172 -10.54 17.49 4.73
N TYR A 173 -11.33 16.70 4.02
CA TYR A 173 -12.77 16.67 4.15
C TYR A 173 -13.23 15.29 4.60
N ARG A 174 -14.26 15.25 5.43
CA ARG A 174 -15.04 14.06 5.71
C ARG A 174 -16.14 13.93 4.68
N THR A 175 -16.25 12.75 4.07
CA THR A 175 -17.35 12.40 3.16
C THR A 175 -18.43 11.65 3.92
N SER A 176 -19.63 11.58 3.37
CA SER A 176 -20.69 10.72 3.92
C SER A 176 -20.38 9.25 3.68
N ALA A 177 -19.99 8.91 2.46
CA ALA A 177 -19.60 7.55 2.10
C ALA A 177 -18.67 7.48 0.88
N LEU A 178 -17.88 6.42 0.82
CA LEU A 178 -17.16 5.98 -0.36
C LEU A 178 -17.57 4.53 -0.65
N THR A 179 -18.02 4.24 -1.86
CA THR A 179 -18.43 2.91 -2.28
C THR A 179 -17.48 2.38 -3.34
N LEU A 180 -16.98 1.18 -3.14
CA LEU A 180 -16.05 0.47 -4.01
C LEU A 180 -16.63 -0.93 -4.28
N GLY A 181 -17.10 -1.18 -5.50
CA GLY A 181 -17.89 -2.38 -5.78
C GLY A 181 -19.16 -2.44 -4.92
N GLU A 182 -19.33 -3.50 -4.14
CA GLU A 182 -20.43 -3.67 -3.19
C GLU A 182 -20.11 -3.11 -1.79
N GLU A 183 -18.84 -2.83 -1.52
CA GLU A 183 -18.38 -2.34 -0.23
C GLU A 183 -18.62 -0.83 -0.07
N ARG A 184 -19.31 -0.47 1.02
CA ARG A 184 -19.63 0.91 1.38
C ARG A 184 -18.94 1.28 2.68
N ILE A 185 -18.09 2.29 2.64
CA ILE A 185 -17.34 2.81 3.78
C ILE A 185 -17.92 4.18 4.14
N GLU A 186 -18.47 4.29 5.34
CA GLU A 186 -19.07 5.54 5.81
C GLU A 186 -18.04 6.45 6.51
N GLY A 187 -18.22 7.74 6.32
CA GLY A 187 -17.43 8.74 7.04
C GLY A 187 -15.93 8.74 6.71
N THR A 188 -15.56 8.38 5.48
CA THR A 188 -14.17 8.38 5.04
C THR A 188 -13.61 9.80 4.95
N ASN A 189 -12.34 9.96 5.34
CA ASN A 189 -11.63 11.22 5.18
C ASN A 189 -10.89 11.22 3.84
N ILE A 190 -11.00 12.30 3.08
CA ILE A 190 -10.29 12.50 1.82
C ILE A 190 -9.47 13.79 1.86
N ALA A 191 -8.32 13.77 1.20
CA ALA A 191 -7.50 14.95 0.98
C ALA A 191 -7.81 15.59 -0.37
N ILE A 192 -7.80 16.92 -0.44
CA ILE A 192 -7.88 17.66 -1.69
C ILE A 192 -6.52 18.26 -1.98
N LEU A 193 -5.87 17.73 -2.98
CA LEU A 193 -4.47 18.06 -3.29
C LEU A 193 -4.35 18.64 -4.71
N ASP A 194 -3.25 19.35 -4.93
CA ASP A 194 -2.83 19.74 -6.27
C ASP A 194 -1.96 18.60 -6.84
N LEU A 195 -2.64 17.60 -7.39
CA LEU A 195 -2.01 16.41 -7.95
C LEU A 195 -1.87 16.59 -9.46
N LYS A 196 -0.70 16.26 -9.98
CA LYS A 196 -0.50 16.04 -11.41
C LYS A 196 -0.92 14.60 -11.71
N THR A 197 -2.16 14.41 -12.07
CA THR A 197 -2.67 13.10 -12.50
C THR A 197 -2.63 12.99 -14.02
N MET A 198 -2.77 11.76 -14.51
CA MET A 198 -3.04 11.52 -15.94
C MET A 198 -4.44 12.04 -16.28
N ASP A 199 -4.66 12.38 -17.54
CA ASP A 199 -5.98 12.74 -18.03
C ASP A 199 -6.99 11.64 -17.67
N ASP A 200 -8.20 12.03 -17.30
CA ASP A 200 -9.29 11.16 -16.84
C ASP A 200 -9.12 10.48 -15.46
N ILE A 201 -8.12 10.86 -14.67
CA ILE A 201 -7.96 10.38 -13.29
C ILE A 201 -8.36 11.49 -12.30
N ASP A 202 -9.31 11.17 -11.44
CA ASP A 202 -9.87 12.11 -10.46
C ASP A 202 -9.02 12.26 -9.20
N GLY A 203 -8.15 11.28 -8.94
CA GLY A 203 -7.32 11.26 -7.75
C GLY A 203 -6.65 9.91 -7.50
N LEU A 204 -6.26 9.70 -6.24
CA LEU A 204 -5.60 8.49 -5.75
C LEU A 204 -6.51 7.78 -4.75
N LEU A 205 -6.65 6.47 -4.85
CA LEU A 205 -7.23 5.64 -3.80
C LEU A 205 -6.10 5.22 -2.85
N GLY A 206 -6.08 5.81 -1.66
CA GLY A 206 -5.12 5.49 -0.59
C GLY A 206 -5.63 4.40 0.34
N MET A 207 -4.85 4.12 1.37
CA MET A 207 -5.02 3.00 2.30
C MET A 207 -5.71 3.40 3.63
N ASN A 208 -6.53 4.44 3.63
CA ASN A 208 -7.28 4.89 4.82
C ASN A 208 -8.67 4.28 4.94
#